data_52b2bc481a64fbfe322ee132a836c48c
#
_entry.id   52b2bc481a64fbfe322ee132a836c48c
#
_cell.length_a   1.000
_cell.length_b   1.000
_cell.length_c   1.000
_cell.angle_alpha   90.00
_cell.angle_beta   90.00
_cell.angle_gamma   90.00
#
_symmetry.space_group_name_H-M   'P 1'
#
loop_
_entity.id
_entity.type
_entity.pdbx_description
1 polymer ?
#
loop_
_entity_poly.entity_id
_entity_poly.type
_entity_poly.pdbx_seq_one_letter_code
_entity_poly.pdbx_strand_id
1 'polypeptide(L)'
;MKGKIALLDNFEGKEAAALLIDGKLHDFFTEPGMKAPGAIFRVKVKHQLKGSGGVFVESPDGDFFLHQTSSITPGKFILVQVTSYGDSEKLPRVSTKILFKSRYVIVTPFADGLNIAKSIQDIDRKSQLKQLVTEEFEHIPYGMILRSACALASDNEIIDDCRNMISAAQNVLSDEHNQIGLVYRAQSPHQMAWREWSDIPSVDKRNGAFSDYGVLELIDELKDPKVIINNSNYYIESTKAFVAIDVNTGGDMSFAAGLKANLAMAKDLPRQLRLRGLGGQVVIDPAPMSRRDRKTLENAIKSSLRRDTIETNFVGWTSMGLIELQRARIRPNWLTL
;
A
#
# COMPACT_ATOMS: atom_id res chain seq x y z
N MET A 1 -22.73 -12.75 -7.56
CA MET A 1 -22.53 -11.55 -8.42
C MET A 1 -21.29 -11.83 -9.27
N LYS A 2 -21.35 -11.62 -10.59
CA LYS A 2 -20.16 -11.70 -11.48
C LYS A 2 -19.71 -10.29 -11.81
N GLY A 3 -18.40 -10.05 -11.87
CA GLY A 3 -17.80 -8.79 -12.23
C GLY A 3 -17.15 -8.06 -11.05
N LYS A 4 -16.73 -6.79 -11.31
CA LYS A 4 -16.06 -5.93 -10.32
C LYS A 4 -17.03 -4.82 -9.88
N ILE A 5 -17.08 -4.55 -8.58
CA ILE A 5 -17.80 -3.42 -8.01
C ILE A 5 -17.00 -2.79 -6.88
N ALA A 6 -16.91 -1.47 -6.87
CA ALA A 6 -16.41 -0.70 -5.73
C ALA A 6 -17.60 -0.21 -4.89
N LEU A 7 -17.51 -0.40 -3.59
CA LEU A 7 -18.50 0.05 -2.62
C LEU A 7 -17.83 1.11 -1.74
N LEU A 8 -18.44 2.29 -1.68
CA LEU A 8 -17.97 3.40 -0.87
C LEU A 8 -19.02 3.66 0.22
N ASP A 9 -18.69 3.25 1.45
CA ASP A 9 -19.62 3.26 2.58
C ASP A 9 -18.87 3.62 3.88
N ASN A 10 -19.45 3.32 5.01
CA ASN A 10 -18.84 3.47 6.33
C ASN A 10 -18.66 2.09 7.00
N PHE A 11 -17.59 1.98 7.75
CA PHE A 11 -17.31 0.85 8.62
C PHE A 11 -17.01 1.37 10.02
N GLU A 12 -17.73 0.90 11.03
CA GLU A 12 -17.59 1.36 12.42
C GLU A 12 -17.72 2.89 12.58
N GLY A 13 -18.61 3.50 11.79
CA GLY A 13 -18.88 4.94 11.81
C GLY A 13 -17.83 5.81 11.11
N LYS A 14 -16.86 5.21 10.43
CA LYS A 14 -15.79 5.89 9.67
C LYS A 14 -15.85 5.53 8.21
N GLU A 15 -15.38 6.43 7.35
CA GLU A 15 -15.31 6.20 5.91
C GLU A 15 -14.52 4.93 5.58
N ALA A 16 -15.06 4.11 4.70
CA ALA A 16 -14.43 2.87 4.25
C ALA A 16 -14.76 2.57 2.79
N ALA A 17 -13.93 1.76 2.13
CA ALA A 17 -14.17 1.32 0.77
C ALA A 17 -13.83 -0.16 0.60
N ALA A 18 -14.69 -0.90 -0.11
CA ALA A 18 -14.52 -2.32 -0.41
C ALA A 18 -14.57 -2.57 -1.91
N LEU A 19 -13.66 -3.40 -2.40
CA LEU A 19 -13.66 -3.91 -3.77
C LEU A 19 -14.08 -5.36 -3.77
N LEU A 20 -15.20 -5.65 -4.40
CA LEU A 20 -15.64 -7.01 -4.68
C LEU A 20 -15.30 -7.42 -6.11
N ILE A 21 -14.76 -8.61 -6.28
CA ILE A 21 -14.57 -9.27 -7.57
C ILE A 21 -15.21 -10.65 -7.50
N ASP A 22 -16.20 -10.88 -8.37
CA ASP A 22 -16.97 -12.12 -8.39
C ASP A 22 -17.52 -12.52 -7.02
N GLY A 23 -18.00 -11.55 -6.25
CA GLY A 23 -18.56 -11.73 -4.91
C GLY A 23 -17.53 -11.95 -3.79
N LYS A 24 -16.23 -11.93 -4.08
CA LYS A 24 -15.17 -12.05 -3.08
C LYS A 24 -14.60 -10.68 -2.73
N LEU A 25 -14.35 -10.44 -1.46
CA LEU A 25 -13.63 -9.24 -1.02
C LEU A 25 -12.18 -9.29 -1.52
N HIS A 26 -11.83 -8.36 -2.41
CA HIS A 26 -10.53 -8.30 -3.05
C HIS A 26 -9.61 -7.26 -2.41
N ASP A 27 -10.17 -6.11 -2.04
CA ASP A 27 -9.44 -5.04 -1.36
C ASP A 27 -10.37 -4.31 -0.39
N PHE A 28 -9.80 -3.71 0.65
CA PHE A 28 -10.54 -3.00 1.68
C PHE A 28 -9.69 -1.84 2.23
N PHE A 29 -10.28 -0.64 2.25
CA PHE A 29 -9.70 0.54 2.84
C PHE A 29 -10.51 0.98 4.05
N THR A 30 -9.83 1.22 5.15
CA THR A 30 -10.38 1.81 6.38
C THR A 30 -9.74 3.16 6.64
N GLU A 31 -10.28 3.91 7.58
CA GLU A 31 -9.72 5.19 8.02
C GLU A 31 -8.23 5.05 8.37
N PRO A 32 -7.35 5.81 7.71
CA PRO A 32 -5.92 5.58 7.79
C PRO A 32 -5.27 6.08 9.08
N GLY A 33 -5.98 6.89 9.86
CA GLY A 33 -5.42 7.57 11.02
C GLY A 33 -4.49 8.73 10.66
N MET A 34 -4.12 9.52 11.67
CA MET A 34 -3.36 10.76 11.45
C MET A 34 -1.94 10.51 10.91
N LYS A 35 -1.24 9.48 11.44
CA LYS A 35 0.14 9.13 11.05
C LYS A 35 0.20 8.11 9.91
N ALA A 36 -0.74 8.17 8.99
CA ALA A 36 -0.82 7.23 7.87
C ALA A 36 0.21 7.56 6.77
N PRO A 37 0.65 6.57 6.00
CA PRO A 37 1.47 6.78 4.82
C PRO A 37 0.81 7.77 3.85
N GLY A 38 1.60 8.78 3.44
CA GLY A 38 1.13 9.91 2.63
C GLY A 38 0.87 11.19 3.42
N ALA A 39 0.62 11.13 4.72
CA ALA A 39 0.52 12.32 5.57
C ALA A 39 1.86 13.07 5.64
N ILE A 40 1.81 14.41 5.61
CA ILE A 40 3.00 15.26 5.68
C ILE A 40 2.96 16.05 6.98
N PHE A 41 4.08 16.03 7.68
CA PHE A 41 4.26 16.75 8.93
C PHE A 41 5.41 17.73 8.83
N ARG A 42 5.28 18.86 9.51
CA ARG A 42 6.41 19.69 9.87
C ARG A 42 6.91 19.23 11.24
N VAL A 43 8.16 18.84 11.31
CA VAL A 43 8.77 18.21 12.48
C VAL A 43 10.05 18.91 12.87
N LYS A 44 10.43 18.80 14.14
CA LYS A 44 11.72 19.24 14.66
C LYS A 44 12.69 18.06 14.72
N VAL A 45 13.89 18.27 14.22
CA VAL A 45 14.96 17.27 14.25
C VAL A 45 15.52 17.13 15.66
N LYS A 46 15.49 15.92 16.21
CA LYS A 46 16.17 15.56 17.49
C LYS A 46 17.65 15.26 17.27
N HIS A 47 18.32 14.87 18.32
CA HIS A 47 19.71 14.43 18.21
C HIS A 47 19.81 13.10 17.47
N GLN A 48 20.84 13.00 16.61
CA GLN A 48 21.17 11.76 15.92
C GLN A 48 21.69 10.73 16.92
N LEU A 49 21.12 9.54 16.90
CA LEU A 49 21.67 8.41 17.63
C LEU A 49 22.88 7.85 16.86
N LYS A 50 24.06 7.87 17.49
CA LYS A 50 25.28 7.28 16.91
C LYS A 50 25.02 5.79 16.61
N GLY A 51 25.27 5.38 15.36
CA GLY A 51 25.12 3.98 14.91
C GLY A 51 23.72 3.55 14.47
N SER A 52 22.67 4.42 14.59
CA SER A 52 21.30 4.03 14.21
C SER A 52 20.95 4.16 12.73
N GLY A 53 21.83 4.78 11.92
CA GLY A 53 21.55 5.04 10.49
C GLY A 53 20.39 5.97 10.22
N GLY A 54 19.91 6.73 11.23
CA GLY A 54 18.76 7.63 11.10
C GLY A 54 18.65 8.61 12.25
N VAL A 55 17.60 9.41 12.19
CA VAL A 55 17.33 10.52 13.14
C VAL A 55 15.89 10.41 13.62
N PHE A 56 15.67 10.67 14.90
CA PHE A 56 14.32 10.88 15.43
C PHE A 56 13.89 12.31 15.17
N VAL A 57 12.64 12.46 14.76
CA VAL A 57 12.01 13.76 14.54
C VAL A 57 10.70 13.80 15.34
N GLU A 58 10.38 14.96 15.92
CA GLU A 58 9.25 15.13 16.83
C GLU A 58 8.19 16.08 16.28
N SER A 59 6.94 15.80 16.60
CA SER A 59 5.82 16.71 16.45
C SER A 59 4.89 16.61 17.67
N PRO A 60 3.92 17.54 17.86
CA PRO A 60 2.89 17.41 18.90
C PRO A 60 2.09 16.09 18.82
N ASP A 61 1.97 15.53 17.61
CA ASP A 61 1.25 14.30 17.35
C ASP A 61 2.10 13.04 17.64
N GLY A 62 3.37 13.22 18.03
CA GLY A 62 4.33 12.20 18.43
C GLY A 62 5.57 12.13 17.53
N ASP A 63 6.40 11.16 17.80
CA ASP A 63 7.71 10.98 17.18
C ASP A 63 7.64 10.13 15.91
N PHE A 64 8.63 10.33 15.02
CA PHE A 64 8.84 9.56 13.81
C PHE A 64 10.31 9.19 13.68
N PHE A 65 10.59 8.18 12.85
CA PHE A 65 11.94 7.78 12.47
C PHE A 65 12.24 8.12 11.02
N LEU A 66 13.25 8.99 10.82
CA LEU A 66 13.76 9.37 9.51
C LEU A 66 15.04 8.60 9.23
N HIS A 67 14.96 7.64 8.29
CA HIS A 67 16.15 6.93 7.81
C HIS A 67 16.87 7.81 6.78
N GLN A 68 17.97 8.40 7.16
CA GLN A 68 18.76 9.26 6.30
C GLN A 68 20.25 9.17 6.64
N THR A 69 21.08 9.09 5.59
CA THR A 69 22.55 8.98 5.71
C THR A 69 23.26 10.34 5.67
N SER A 70 22.60 11.37 5.14
CA SER A 70 23.15 12.74 5.15
C SER A 70 22.90 13.45 6.47
N SER A 71 23.87 14.22 6.94
CA SER A 71 23.77 14.96 8.19
C SER A 71 22.64 16.01 8.14
N ILE A 72 21.61 15.80 8.95
CA ILE A 72 20.59 16.79 9.22
C ILE A 72 20.93 17.46 10.55
N THR A 73 20.91 18.79 10.57
CA THR A 73 21.26 19.55 11.75
C THR A 73 20.17 19.42 12.83
N PRO A 74 20.49 18.97 14.05
CA PRO A 74 19.55 18.96 15.16
C PRO A 74 18.95 20.36 15.43
N GLY A 75 17.69 20.39 15.85
CA GLY A 75 16.96 21.62 16.13
C GLY A 75 16.31 22.28 14.90
N LYS A 76 16.66 21.88 13.68
CA LYS A 76 15.98 22.37 12.45
C LYS A 76 14.55 21.83 12.34
N PHE A 77 13.72 22.66 11.71
CA PHE A 77 12.38 22.28 11.26
C PHE A 77 12.44 21.81 9.82
N ILE A 78 11.84 20.67 9.55
CA ILE A 78 11.79 20.08 8.19
C ILE A 78 10.40 19.52 7.91
N LEU A 79 10.04 19.45 6.63
CA LEU A 79 8.87 18.71 6.18
C LEU A 79 9.26 17.26 5.94
N VAL A 80 8.42 16.34 6.41
CA VAL A 80 8.58 14.91 6.20
C VAL A 80 7.26 14.27 5.84
N GLN A 81 7.28 13.25 4.99
CA GLN A 81 6.12 12.45 4.64
C GLN A 81 6.22 11.09 5.27
N VAL A 82 5.13 10.62 5.88
CA VAL A 82 5.03 9.26 6.40
C VAL A 82 5.08 8.26 5.24
N THR A 83 5.96 7.27 5.34
CA THR A 83 6.15 6.23 4.32
C THR A 83 5.66 4.86 4.73
N SER A 84 5.63 4.59 6.04
CA SER A 84 5.11 3.34 6.58
C SER A 84 4.55 3.53 7.97
N TYR A 85 3.55 2.71 8.31
CA TYR A 85 3.09 2.61 9.69
C TYR A 85 4.21 2.10 10.60
N GLY A 86 4.19 2.54 11.86
CA GLY A 86 4.91 1.89 12.93
C GLY A 86 4.24 0.57 13.34
N ASP A 87 4.83 -0.07 14.34
CA ASP A 87 4.16 -1.12 15.12
C ASP A 87 4.13 -0.71 16.59
N SER A 88 3.70 -1.61 17.47
CA SER A 88 3.58 -1.31 18.91
C SER A 88 4.87 -0.79 19.57
N GLU A 89 6.03 -1.06 18.97
CA GLU A 89 7.36 -0.72 19.52
C GLU A 89 8.21 0.14 18.58
N LYS A 90 7.80 0.27 17.30
CA LYS A 90 8.56 1.02 16.30
C LYS A 90 7.77 2.21 15.80
N LEU A 91 8.43 3.36 15.75
CA LEU A 91 7.86 4.59 15.25
C LEU A 91 7.54 4.48 13.75
N PRO A 92 6.51 5.20 13.26
CA PRO A 92 6.28 5.35 11.85
C PRO A 92 7.53 5.90 11.15
N ARG A 93 7.82 5.38 9.96
CA ARG A 93 8.95 5.87 9.17
C ARG A 93 8.52 7.05 8.31
N VAL A 94 9.44 8.00 8.17
CA VAL A 94 9.23 9.18 7.35
C VAL A 94 10.37 9.38 6.36
N SER A 95 10.12 10.20 5.34
CA SER A 95 11.09 10.61 4.33
C SER A 95 10.99 12.11 4.08
N THR A 96 12.10 12.74 3.74
CA THR A 96 12.13 14.12 3.23
C THR A 96 11.73 14.20 1.75
N LYS A 97 11.67 13.06 1.04
CA LYS A 97 11.18 13.00 -0.34
C LYS A 97 9.66 13.00 -0.33
N ILE A 98 9.07 14.18 -0.45
CA ILE A 98 7.62 14.35 -0.45
C ILE A 98 7.06 14.08 -1.83
N LEU A 99 5.95 13.34 -1.90
CA LEU A 99 5.25 12.97 -3.12
C LEU A 99 3.75 13.26 -2.96
N PHE A 100 3.16 13.94 -3.91
CA PHE A 100 1.70 14.12 -3.98
C PHE A 100 1.15 13.16 -5.03
N LYS A 101 0.44 12.13 -4.56
CA LYS A 101 -0.01 11.01 -5.40
C LYS A 101 -1.51 11.08 -5.59
N SER A 102 -1.95 11.03 -6.86
CA SER A 102 -3.35 10.86 -7.20
C SER A 102 -3.55 9.71 -8.19
N ARG A 103 -4.70 9.67 -8.88
CA ARG A 103 -5.02 8.63 -9.85
C ARG A 103 -4.12 8.69 -11.07
N TYR A 104 -3.91 9.88 -11.63
CA TYR A 104 -3.25 10.09 -12.92
C TYR A 104 -1.83 10.61 -12.79
N VAL A 105 -1.50 11.30 -11.69
CA VAL A 105 -0.19 11.93 -11.53
C VAL A 105 0.44 11.67 -10.16
N ILE A 106 1.78 11.68 -10.15
CA ILE A 106 2.58 11.85 -8.93
C ILE A 106 3.42 13.10 -9.14
N VAL A 107 3.18 14.14 -8.32
CA VAL A 107 4.02 15.33 -8.28
C VAL A 107 5.19 15.09 -7.35
N THR A 108 6.39 15.40 -7.83
CA THR A 108 7.68 15.17 -7.14
C THR A 108 8.40 16.51 -6.96
N PRO A 109 8.10 17.27 -5.88
CA PRO A 109 8.58 18.66 -5.74
C PRO A 109 10.10 18.83 -5.71
N PHE A 110 10.84 17.78 -5.34
CA PHE A 110 12.30 17.81 -5.20
C PHE A 110 13.03 17.02 -6.31
N ALA A 111 12.34 16.79 -7.42
CA ALA A 111 12.92 16.20 -8.62
C ALA A 111 12.35 16.90 -9.85
N ASP A 112 13.13 16.99 -10.91
CA ASP A 112 12.74 17.67 -12.14
C ASP A 112 12.25 16.67 -13.19
N GLY A 113 11.53 17.20 -14.18
CA GLY A 113 11.18 16.52 -15.42
C GLY A 113 9.84 15.80 -15.38
N LEU A 114 9.34 15.54 -16.58
CA LEU A 114 8.10 14.81 -16.83
C LEU A 114 8.41 13.38 -17.23
N ASN A 115 7.94 12.43 -16.44
CA ASN A 115 8.05 11.00 -16.69
C ASN A 115 6.68 10.36 -16.96
N ILE A 116 6.66 9.28 -17.71
CA ILE A 116 5.44 8.52 -18.01
C ILE A 116 5.64 7.07 -17.58
N ALA A 117 4.61 6.47 -16.98
CA ALA A 117 4.64 5.10 -16.49
C ALA A 117 5.09 4.13 -17.60
N LYS A 118 6.06 3.28 -17.28
CA LYS A 118 6.62 2.29 -18.23
C LYS A 118 5.58 1.28 -18.73
N SER A 119 4.51 1.06 -17.96
CA SER A 119 3.41 0.16 -18.32
C SER A 119 2.55 0.65 -19.48
N ILE A 120 2.53 1.95 -19.79
CA ILE A 120 1.93 2.48 -21.02
C ILE A 120 2.87 2.10 -22.16
N GLN A 121 2.48 1.15 -23.02
CA GLN A 121 3.33 0.67 -24.11
C GLN A 121 3.08 1.45 -25.40
N ASP A 122 1.91 2.04 -25.57
CA ASP A 122 1.50 2.84 -26.73
C ASP A 122 2.38 4.10 -26.85
N ILE A 123 3.15 4.18 -27.93
CA ILE A 123 4.11 5.27 -28.19
C ILE A 123 3.37 6.56 -28.53
N ASP A 124 2.28 6.47 -29.30
CA ASP A 124 1.49 7.63 -29.70
C ASP A 124 0.80 8.24 -28.47
N ARG A 125 0.23 7.39 -27.62
CA ARG A 125 -0.37 7.86 -26.36
C ARG A 125 0.68 8.51 -25.44
N LYS A 126 1.89 7.99 -25.34
CA LYS A 126 2.98 8.64 -24.59
C LYS A 126 3.31 10.03 -25.13
N SER A 127 3.41 10.15 -26.46
CA SER A 127 3.69 11.43 -27.11
C SER A 127 2.58 12.44 -26.86
N GLN A 128 1.32 12.02 -27.01
CA GLN A 128 0.14 12.85 -26.70
C GLN A 128 0.13 13.31 -25.23
N LEU A 129 0.37 12.40 -24.28
CA LEU A 129 0.41 12.74 -22.86
C LEU A 129 1.52 13.73 -22.52
N LYS A 130 2.69 13.58 -23.15
CA LYS A 130 3.80 14.52 -22.96
C LYS A 130 3.45 15.91 -23.52
N GLN A 131 2.91 15.95 -24.72
CA GLN A 131 2.46 17.18 -25.36
C GLN A 131 1.39 17.89 -24.54
N LEU A 132 0.34 17.15 -24.14
CA LEU A 132 -0.78 17.64 -23.33
C LEU A 132 -0.31 18.38 -22.06
N VAL A 133 0.60 17.77 -21.30
CA VAL A 133 1.09 18.36 -20.06
C VAL A 133 2.04 19.52 -20.32
N THR A 134 2.84 19.46 -21.39
CA THR A 134 3.79 20.54 -21.73
C THR A 134 3.06 21.77 -22.26
N GLU A 135 1.99 21.62 -23.04
CA GLU A 135 1.17 22.71 -23.56
C GLU A 135 0.33 23.39 -22.47
N GLU A 136 -0.21 22.57 -21.53
CA GLU A 136 -1.03 23.11 -20.45
C GLU A 136 -0.24 23.88 -19.38
N PHE A 137 0.98 23.43 -19.10
CA PHE A 137 1.85 24.03 -18.09
C PHE A 137 3.11 24.60 -18.74
N GLU A 138 3.11 25.90 -19.10
CA GLU A 138 4.27 26.59 -19.67
C GLU A 138 5.53 26.43 -18.82
N HIS A 139 5.35 26.44 -17.49
CA HIS A 139 6.38 26.12 -16.51
C HIS A 139 5.86 25.07 -15.55
N ILE A 140 6.40 23.86 -15.66
CA ILE A 140 6.12 22.78 -14.70
C ILE A 140 6.99 23.08 -13.45
N PRO A 141 6.40 23.54 -12.33
CA PRO A 141 7.18 23.99 -11.16
C PRO A 141 7.84 22.83 -10.41
N TYR A 142 7.42 21.61 -10.71
CA TYR A 142 7.85 20.38 -10.05
C TYR A 142 7.97 19.24 -11.05
N GLY A 143 8.81 18.23 -10.74
CA GLY A 143 8.79 16.98 -11.50
C GLY A 143 7.44 16.27 -11.39
N MET A 144 7.04 15.55 -12.45
CA MET A 144 5.81 14.82 -12.52
C MET A 144 6.01 13.43 -13.12
N ILE A 145 5.21 12.47 -12.66
CA ILE A 145 5.14 11.12 -13.21
C ILE A 145 3.68 10.84 -13.55
N LEU A 146 3.36 10.75 -14.84
CA LEU A 146 2.04 10.30 -15.30
C LEU A 146 1.91 8.80 -15.07
N ARG A 147 0.84 8.41 -14.37
CA ARG A 147 0.61 7.01 -13.98
C ARG A 147 -0.05 6.20 -15.10
N SER A 148 -0.07 4.87 -14.94
CA SER A 148 -0.66 3.95 -15.91
C SER A 148 -2.14 4.23 -16.22
N ALA A 149 -2.88 4.78 -15.28
CA ALA A 149 -4.29 5.15 -15.47
C ALA A 149 -4.50 6.20 -16.57
N CYS A 150 -3.46 6.98 -16.94
CA CYS A 150 -3.53 7.93 -18.06
C CYS A 150 -3.70 7.26 -19.43
N ALA A 151 -3.46 5.95 -19.55
CA ALA A 151 -3.57 5.25 -20.82
C ALA A 151 -4.96 5.38 -21.45
N LEU A 152 -6.02 5.30 -20.63
CA LEU A 152 -7.41 5.29 -21.07
C LEU A 152 -8.23 6.50 -20.58
N ALA A 153 -7.62 7.42 -19.84
CA ALA A 153 -8.28 8.60 -19.30
C ALA A 153 -8.46 9.69 -20.35
N SER A 154 -9.46 10.53 -20.16
CA SER A 154 -9.62 11.75 -20.95
C SER A 154 -8.55 12.79 -20.59
N ASP A 155 -8.21 13.63 -21.54
CA ASP A 155 -7.20 14.67 -21.35
C ASP A 155 -7.60 15.66 -20.24
N ASN A 156 -8.90 16.01 -20.15
CA ASN A 156 -9.41 16.89 -19.10
C ASN A 156 -9.23 16.30 -17.71
N GLU A 157 -9.55 15.01 -17.52
CA GLU A 157 -9.36 14.36 -16.21
C GLU A 157 -7.89 14.37 -15.77
N ILE A 158 -6.97 14.15 -16.71
CA ILE A 158 -5.54 14.15 -16.44
C ILE A 158 -5.08 15.56 -16.04
N ILE A 159 -5.48 16.59 -16.78
CA ILE A 159 -5.10 17.98 -16.52
C ILE A 159 -5.66 18.48 -15.19
N ASP A 160 -6.92 18.20 -14.91
CA ASP A 160 -7.54 18.60 -13.65
C ASP A 160 -6.86 17.94 -12.44
N ASP A 161 -6.48 16.68 -12.57
CA ASP A 161 -5.74 15.96 -11.53
C ASP A 161 -4.31 16.53 -11.34
N CYS A 162 -3.64 16.87 -12.43
CA CYS A 162 -2.33 17.55 -12.38
C CYS A 162 -2.43 18.92 -11.67
N ARG A 163 -3.41 19.75 -12.03
CA ARG A 163 -3.65 21.06 -11.39
C ARG A 163 -3.89 20.90 -9.89
N ASN A 164 -4.74 19.96 -9.50
CA ASN A 164 -5.04 19.68 -8.09
C ASN A 164 -3.81 19.28 -7.30
N MET A 165 -2.96 18.40 -7.85
CA MET A 165 -1.75 17.94 -7.16
C MET A 165 -0.64 19.00 -7.12
N ILE A 166 -0.51 19.80 -8.16
CA ILE A 166 0.43 20.96 -8.17
C ILE A 166 -0.02 21.98 -7.11
N SER A 167 -1.30 22.33 -7.06
CA SER A 167 -1.84 23.24 -6.06
C SER A 167 -1.63 22.73 -4.63
N ALA A 168 -1.88 21.43 -4.40
CA ALA A 168 -1.61 20.81 -3.10
C ALA A 168 -0.12 20.91 -2.71
N ALA A 169 0.78 20.66 -3.67
CA ALA A 169 2.23 20.78 -3.45
C ALA A 169 2.64 22.24 -3.13
N GLN A 170 2.12 23.20 -3.88
CA GLN A 170 2.38 24.63 -3.66
C GLN A 170 1.92 25.06 -2.26
N ASN A 171 0.70 24.71 -1.87
CA ASN A 171 0.15 25.04 -0.55
C ASN A 171 0.97 24.46 0.61
N VAL A 172 1.45 23.24 0.49
CA VAL A 172 2.26 22.60 1.53
C VAL A 172 3.67 23.18 1.60
N LEU A 173 4.26 23.52 0.44
CA LEU A 173 5.65 23.98 0.38
C LEU A 173 5.79 25.49 0.63
N SER A 174 4.76 26.28 0.32
CA SER A 174 4.71 27.71 0.59
C SER A 174 4.25 28.06 2.01
N ASP A 175 3.87 27.06 2.82
CA ASP A 175 3.42 27.30 4.19
C ASP A 175 4.53 27.92 5.05
N GLU A 176 4.43 29.23 5.24
CA GLU A 176 5.36 30.04 6.03
C GLU A 176 5.12 29.97 7.55
N HIS A 177 4.04 29.31 7.96
CA HIS A 177 3.56 29.34 9.35
C HIS A 177 4.39 28.53 10.34
N ASN A 178 5.50 27.96 9.98
CA ASN A 178 6.46 27.27 10.87
C ASN A 178 5.86 26.47 12.06
N GLN A 179 4.57 26.23 12.06
CA GLN A 179 3.92 25.39 13.06
C GLN A 179 4.34 23.94 12.91
N ILE A 180 4.80 23.34 14.02
CA ILE A 180 5.08 21.92 14.07
C ILE A 180 3.75 21.16 14.11
N GLY A 181 3.63 20.07 13.37
CA GLY A 181 2.44 19.21 13.33
C GLY A 181 2.05 18.78 11.94
N LEU A 182 0.82 18.31 11.81
CA LEU A 182 0.25 17.84 10.56
C LEU A 182 -0.01 18.98 9.59
N VAL A 183 0.61 18.92 8.40
CA VAL A 183 0.46 19.91 7.32
C VAL A 183 -0.46 19.41 6.22
N TYR A 184 -0.41 18.10 5.91
CA TYR A 184 -1.21 17.50 4.86
C TYR A 184 -1.70 16.12 5.31
N ARG A 185 -3.01 15.88 5.24
CA ARG A 185 -3.59 14.60 5.62
C ARG A 185 -3.34 13.53 4.56
N ALA A 186 -3.19 12.29 4.99
CA ALA A 186 -3.28 11.15 4.08
C ALA A 186 -4.66 11.10 3.42
N GLN A 187 -4.72 10.49 2.25
CA GLN A 187 -5.98 10.32 1.52
C GLN A 187 -6.97 9.45 2.29
N SER A 188 -8.26 9.83 2.22
CA SER A 188 -9.35 9.06 2.78
C SER A 188 -9.55 7.72 2.06
N PRO A 189 -10.28 6.76 2.64
CA PRO A 189 -10.61 5.49 2.00
C PRO A 189 -11.24 5.63 0.63
N HIS A 190 -12.18 6.57 0.45
CA HIS A 190 -12.80 6.81 -0.85
C HIS A 190 -11.83 7.40 -1.87
N GLN A 191 -10.95 8.32 -1.44
CA GLN A 191 -9.90 8.86 -2.30
C GLN A 191 -8.88 7.79 -2.68
N MET A 192 -8.51 6.91 -1.73
CA MET A 192 -7.62 5.78 -2.00
C MET A 192 -8.25 4.77 -2.97
N ALA A 193 -9.54 4.47 -2.83
CA ALA A 193 -10.28 3.62 -3.75
C ALA A 193 -10.26 4.20 -5.17
N TRP A 194 -10.57 5.49 -5.32
CA TRP A 194 -10.50 6.17 -6.60
C TRP A 194 -9.10 6.15 -7.21
N ARG A 195 -8.06 6.34 -6.41
CA ARG A 195 -6.67 6.34 -6.85
C ARG A 195 -6.17 4.97 -7.29
N GLU A 196 -6.49 3.92 -6.54
CA GLU A 196 -5.85 2.60 -6.70
C GLU A 196 -6.67 1.63 -7.54
N TRP A 197 -7.99 1.77 -7.57
CA TRP A 197 -8.85 0.85 -8.31
C TRP A 197 -9.19 1.44 -9.68
N SER A 198 -8.48 0.98 -10.69
CA SER A 198 -8.78 1.26 -12.11
C SER A 198 -9.76 0.23 -12.67
N ASP A 199 -10.41 0.59 -13.77
CA ASP A 199 -11.29 -0.29 -14.54
C ASP A 199 -12.43 -0.94 -13.72
N ILE A 200 -13.06 -0.13 -12.85
CA ILE A 200 -14.22 -0.56 -12.07
C ILE A 200 -15.49 -0.15 -12.83
N PRO A 201 -16.24 -1.11 -13.38
CA PRO A 201 -17.42 -0.81 -14.19
C PRO A 201 -18.62 -0.33 -13.36
N SER A 202 -18.63 -0.58 -12.06
CA SER A 202 -19.75 -0.22 -11.17
C SER A 202 -19.21 0.30 -9.83
N VAL A 203 -19.79 1.44 -9.38
CA VAL A 203 -19.49 2.04 -8.07
C VAL A 203 -20.81 2.30 -7.36
N ASP A 204 -20.98 1.74 -6.16
CA ASP A 204 -22.10 2.04 -5.28
C ASP A 204 -21.63 2.91 -4.10
N LYS A 205 -22.28 4.07 -3.91
CA LYS A 205 -21.95 5.05 -2.86
C LYS A 205 -23.08 5.21 -1.83
N ARG A 206 -24.07 4.31 -1.86
CA ARG A 206 -25.21 4.39 -0.92
C ARG A 206 -24.76 3.97 0.47
N ASN A 207 -25.28 4.66 1.47
CA ASN A 207 -25.19 4.19 2.84
C ASN A 207 -25.87 2.82 2.97
N GLY A 208 -25.19 1.87 3.64
CA GLY A 208 -25.66 0.49 3.79
C GLY A 208 -25.26 -0.44 2.65
N ALA A 209 -24.50 0.03 1.64
CA ALA A 209 -24.01 -0.81 0.55
C ALA A 209 -23.20 -2.03 1.08
N PHE A 210 -22.41 -1.85 2.15
CA PHE A 210 -21.67 -2.96 2.74
C PHE A 210 -22.56 -4.08 3.24
N SER A 211 -23.68 -3.74 3.87
CA SER A 211 -24.69 -4.71 4.31
C SER A 211 -25.40 -5.36 3.12
N ASP A 212 -25.83 -4.55 2.14
CA ASP A 212 -26.58 -5.03 0.97
C ASP A 212 -25.78 -6.06 0.14
N TYR A 213 -24.46 -5.90 0.11
CA TYR A 213 -23.55 -6.77 -0.65
C TYR A 213 -22.83 -7.84 0.19
N GLY A 214 -23.18 -7.98 1.48
CA GLY A 214 -22.58 -8.97 2.37
C GLY A 214 -21.10 -8.70 2.69
N VAL A 215 -20.66 -7.44 2.63
CA VAL A 215 -19.26 -7.07 2.89
C VAL A 215 -18.92 -7.20 4.37
N LEU A 216 -19.89 -6.92 5.25
CA LEU A 216 -19.67 -6.99 6.71
C LEU A 216 -19.33 -8.41 7.15
N GLU A 217 -20.00 -9.40 6.60
CA GLU A 217 -19.74 -10.82 6.83
C GLU A 217 -18.35 -11.22 6.31
N LEU A 218 -17.99 -10.77 5.11
CA LEU A 218 -16.65 -11.02 4.54
C LEU A 218 -15.53 -10.36 5.35
N ILE A 219 -15.79 -9.20 5.97
CA ILE A 219 -14.85 -8.55 6.88
C ILE A 219 -14.75 -9.33 8.19
N ASP A 220 -15.87 -9.82 8.72
CA ASP A 220 -15.86 -10.61 9.95
C ASP A 220 -15.08 -11.92 9.81
N GLU A 221 -15.19 -12.59 8.65
CA GLU A 221 -14.37 -13.75 8.32
C GLU A 221 -12.85 -13.48 8.38
N LEU A 222 -12.41 -12.25 8.16
CA LEU A 222 -10.98 -11.91 8.24
C LEU A 222 -10.42 -11.92 9.66
N LYS A 223 -11.28 -11.89 10.68
CA LYS A 223 -10.89 -11.99 12.10
C LYS A 223 -10.44 -13.41 12.47
N ASP A 224 -10.92 -14.41 11.74
CA ASP A 224 -10.43 -15.79 11.90
C ASP A 224 -9.01 -15.88 11.28
N PRO A 225 -7.99 -16.34 12.03
CA PRO A 225 -6.68 -16.61 11.48
C PRO A 225 -6.70 -17.70 10.40
N LYS A 226 -7.68 -18.58 10.41
CA LYS A 226 -7.80 -19.69 9.47
C LYS A 226 -8.36 -19.25 8.13
N VAL A 227 -7.63 -19.54 7.08
CA VAL A 227 -8.07 -19.34 5.69
C VAL A 227 -8.28 -20.66 5.00
N ILE A 228 -9.51 -20.94 4.59
CA ILE A 228 -9.87 -22.18 3.88
C ILE A 228 -9.70 -21.97 2.38
N ILE A 229 -8.95 -22.85 1.73
CA ILE A 229 -8.76 -22.85 0.27
C ILE A 229 -8.98 -24.26 -0.28
N ASN A 230 -10.06 -24.45 -0.99
CA ASN A 230 -10.43 -25.77 -1.52
C ASN A 230 -10.43 -26.84 -0.41
N ASN A 231 -9.61 -27.89 -0.55
CA ASN A 231 -9.47 -28.98 0.43
C ASN A 231 -8.26 -28.76 1.38
N SER A 232 -7.69 -27.58 1.42
CA SER A 232 -6.55 -27.20 2.26
C SER A 232 -6.88 -25.94 3.06
N ASN A 233 -6.04 -25.61 3.99
CA ASN A 233 -6.15 -24.36 4.75
C ASN A 233 -4.77 -23.85 5.12
N TYR A 234 -4.70 -22.59 5.55
CA TYR A 234 -3.52 -22.04 6.19
C TYR A 234 -3.95 -21.05 7.27
N TYR A 235 -3.09 -20.85 8.25
CA TYR A 235 -3.29 -19.90 9.31
C TYR A 235 -2.43 -18.65 9.07
N ILE A 236 -2.95 -17.49 9.42
CA ILE A 236 -2.23 -16.21 9.40
C ILE A 236 -2.29 -15.63 10.80
N GLU A 237 -1.18 -15.62 11.48
CA GLU A 237 -1.06 -15.14 12.84
C GLU A 237 -0.06 -13.99 12.93
N SER A 238 -0.47 -12.87 13.52
CA SER A 238 0.39 -11.72 13.75
C SER A 238 1.01 -11.80 15.13
N THR A 239 2.33 -11.81 15.19
CA THR A 239 3.10 -11.68 16.44
C THR A 239 3.72 -10.28 16.52
N LYS A 240 4.35 -9.95 17.64
CA LYS A 240 5.12 -8.70 17.76
C LYS A 240 6.30 -8.62 16.80
N ALA A 241 6.89 -9.76 16.42
CA ALA A 241 8.11 -9.80 15.60
C ALA A 241 7.82 -9.94 14.11
N PHE A 242 6.87 -10.80 13.73
CA PHE A 242 6.58 -11.15 12.35
C PHE A 242 5.15 -11.70 12.20
N VAL A 243 4.71 -11.83 10.97
CA VAL A 243 3.49 -12.56 10.61
C VAL A 243 3.88 -14.00 10.32
N ALA A 244 3.32 -14.95 11.07
CA ALA A 244 3.50 -16.38 10.86
C ALA A 244 2.39 -16.92 9.95
N ILE A 245 2.76 -17.81 9.02
CA ILE A 245 1.85 -18.49 8.11
C ILE A 245 2.16 -19.97 8.15
N ASP A 246 1.17 -20.79 8.52
CA ASP A 246 1.26 -22.25 8.57
C ASP A 246 0.32 -22.87 7.54
N VAL A 247 0.84 -23.67 6.62
CA VAL A 247 0.07 -24.25 5.51
C VAL A 247 -0.23 -25.72 5.74
N ASN A 248 -1.51 -26.08 5.65
CA ASN A 248 -2.01 -27.43 5.96
C ASN A 248 -2.77 -28.06 4.78
N THR A 249 -2.55 -29.35 4.53
CA THR A 249 -3.16 -30.11 3.42
C THR A 249 -4.56 -30.63 3.73
N GLY A 250 -5.05 -30.47 4.96
CA GLY A 250 -6.27 -31.15 5.41
C GLY A 250 -6.03 -32.62 5.76
N GLY A 251 -6.55 -33.56 5.00
CA GLY A 251 -6.41 -34.99 5.29
C GLY A 251 -5.40 -35.75 4.42
N ASP A 252 -4.93 -35.16 3.32
CA ASP A 252 -3.99 -35.82 2.39
C ASP A 252 -2.56 -35.40 2.71
N MET A 253 -1.74 -36.30 3.21
CA MET A 253 -0.34 -36.07 3.60
C MET A 253 0.68 -36.29 2.47
N SER A 254 0.24 -36.49 1.22
CA SER A 254 1.13 -36.68 0.09
C SER A 254 1.87 -35.40 -0.28
N PHE A 255 3.10 -35.51 -0.80
CA PHE A 255 3.87 -34.37 -1.30
C PHE A 255 3.14 -33.62 -2.43
N ALA A 256 2.33 -34.31 -3.23
CA ALA A 256 1.53 -33.70 -4.28
C ALA A 256 0.43 -32.81 -3.68
N ALA A 257 -0.24 -33.25 -2.61
CA ALA A 257 -1.21 -32.45 -1.88
C ALA A 257 -0.53 -31.25 -1.21
N GLY A 258 0.66 -31.44 -0.61
CA GLY A 258 1.44 -30.35 -0.03
C GLY A 258 1.81 -29.27 -1.06
N LEU A 259 2.32 -29.65 -2.22
CA LEU A 259 2.58 -28.69 -3.30
C LEU A 259 1.31 -27.94 -3.73
N LYS A 260 0.19 -28.65 -3.89
CA LYS A 260 -1.10 -28.07 -4.28
C LYS A 260 -1.59 -27.04 -3.25
N ALA A 261 -1.51 -27.35 -1.96
CA ALA A 261 -1.86 -26.46 -0.86
C ALA A 261 -0.97 -25.19 -0.87
N ASN A 262 0.35 -25.40 -0.98
CA ASN A 262 1.33 -24.30 -1.04
C ASN A 262 1.10 -23.37 -2.24
N LEU A 263 0.79 -23.91 -3.41
CA LEU A 263 0.50 -23.10 -4.60
C LEU A 263 -0.82 -22.35 -4.49
N ALA A 264 -1.83 -22.94 -3.84
CA ALA A 264 -3.10 -22.28 -3.58
C ALA A 264 -2.91 -21.11 -2.59
N MET A 265 -2.19 -21.35 -1.48
CA MET A 265 -1.80 -20.29 -0.54
C MET A 265 -1.01 -19.18 -1.26
N ALA A 266 0.01 -19.50 -2.05
CA ALA A 266 0.84 -18.52 -2.75
C ALA A 266 0.05 -17.57 -3.65
N LYS A 267 -1.07 -18.02 -4.23
CA LYS A 267 -1.97 -17.18 -5.04
C LYS A 267 -2.83 -16.23 -4.21
N ASP A 268 -3.29 -16.66 -3.03
CA ASP A 268 -4.23 -15.92 -2.20
C ASP A 268 -3.54 -15.03 -1.16
N LEU A 269 -2.35 -15.40 -0.72
CA LEU A 269 -1.63 -14.76 0.39
C LEU A 269 -1.49 -13.23 0.24
N PRO A 270 -1.09 -12.65 -0.91
CA PRO A 270 -0.98 -11.20 -1.03
C PRO A 270 -2.31 -10.49 -0.74
N ARG A 271 -3.44 -11.05 -1.21
CA ARG A 271 -4.78 -10.55 -0.93
C ARG A 271 -5.11 -10.61 0.55
N GLN A 272 -4.85 -11.72 1.21
CA GLN A 272 -5.13 -11.91 2.64
C GLN A 272 -4.31 -10.97 3.52
N LEU A 273 -3.02 -10.79 3.22
CA LEU A 273 -2.16 -9.83 3.92
C LEU A 273 -2.65 -8.39 3.72
N ARG A 274 -3.10 -8.05 2.52
CA ARG A 274 -3.62 -6.71 2.19
C ARG A 274 -4.93 -6.43 2.92
N LEU A 275 -5.86 -7.38 2.90
CA LEU A 275 -7.16 -7.26 3.58
C LEU A 275 -7.03 -7.10 5.09
N ARG A 276 -6.05 -7.74 5.71
CA ARG A 276 -5.79 -7.63 7.16
C ARG A 276 -4.86 -6.47 7.54
N GLY A 277 -4.31 -5.76 6.56
CA GLY A 277 -3.34 -4.69 6.80
C GLY A 277 -1.99 -5.19 7.35
N LEU A 278 -1.63 -6.44 7.07
CA LEU A 278 -0.41 -7.06 7.59
C LEU A 278 0.80 -6.74 6.73
N GLY A 279 1.91 -6.41 7.40
CA GLY A 279 3.19 -6.10 6.77
C GLY A 279 4.37 -6.30 7.72
N GLY A 280 5.57 -6.01 7.25
CA GLY A 280 6.82 -6.27 7.97
C GLY A 280 7.44 -7.59 7.56
N GLN A 281 8.02 -8.30 8.50
CA GLN A 281 8.56 -9.64 8.27
C GLN A 281 7.41 -10.65 8.23
N VAL A 282 7.42 -11.53 7.24
CA VAL A 282 6.45 -12.61 7.07
C VAL A 282 7.23 -13.92 6.93
N VAL A 283 6.88 -14.90 7.73
CA VAL A 283 7.50 -16.24 7.72
C VAL A 283 6.43 -17.26 7.38
N ILE A 284 6.71 -18.09 6.38
CA ILE A 284 5.79 -19.13 5.91
C ILE A 284 6.39 -20.49 6.21
N ASP A 285 5.64 -21.33 6.92
CA ASP A 285 5.91 -22.76 7.05
C ASP A 285 5.08 -23.50 5.98
N PRO A 286 5.71 -23.94 4.88
CA PRO A 286 4.98 -24.61 3.81
C PRO A 286 4.65 -26.04 4.18
N ALA A 287 3.48 -26.52 3.73
CA ALA A 287 3.11 -27.94 3.83
C ALA A 287 4.21 -28.82 3.20
N PRO A 288 4.43 -30.04 3.73
CA PRO A 288 5.47 -30.95 3.24
C PRO A 288 5.38 -31.19 1.74
N MET A 289 6.50 -30.97 1.04
CA MET A 289 6.60 -31.17 -0.41
C MET A 289 8.02 -31.64 -0.80
N SER A 290 8.18 -32.10 -2.04
CA SER A 290 9.48 -32.51 -2.54
C SER A 290 10.45 -31.32 -2.64
N ARG A 291 11.74 -31.58 -2.39
CA ARG A 291 12.75 -30.50 -2.55
C ARG A 291 12.82 -29.94 -3.97
N ARG A 292 12.47 -30.75 -4.98
CA ARG A 292 12.43 -30.32 -6.39
C ARG A 292 11.34 -29.26 -6.63
N ASP A 293 10.25 -29.30 -5.84
CA ASP A 293 9.12 -28.41 -5.99
C ASP A 293 9.33 -27.03 -5.34
N ARG A 294 10.38 -26.85 -4.53
CA ARG A 294 10.69 -25.56 -3.89
C ARG A 294 10.80 -24.43 -4.89
N LYS A 295 11.43 -24.67 -6.04
CA LYS A 295 11.59 -23.65 -7.08
C LYS A 295 10.24 -23.30 -7.73
N THR A 296 9.36 -24.26 -7.88
CA THR A 296 7.98 -24.04 -8.39
C THR A 296 7.19 -23.16 -7.43
N LEU A 297 7.23 -23.44 -6.13
CA LEU A 297 6.59 -22.61 -5.10
C LEU A 297 7.18 -21.20 -5.05
N GLU A 298 8.51 -21.07 -5.05
CA GLU A 298 9.19 -19.77 -5.09
C GLU A 298 8.74 -18.91 -6.27
N ASN A 299 8.68 -19.50 -7.46
CA ASN A 299 8.22 -18.80 -8.66
C ASN A 299 6.75 -18.37 -8.55
N ALA A 300 5.89 -19.23 -7.98
CA ALA A 300 4.48 -18.91 -7.75
C ALA A 300 4.31 -17.74 -6.77
N ILE A 301 5.03 -17.76 -5.64
CA ILE A 301 5.03 -16.66 -4.67
C ILE A 301 5.51 -15.36 -5.34
N LYS A 302 6.69 -15.37 -5.96
CA LYS A 302 7.23 -14.18 -6.65
C LYS A 302 6.29 -13.63 -7.73
N SER A 303 5.60 -14.51 -8.45
CA SER A 303 4.61 -14.10 -9.45
C SER A 303 3.39 -13.43 -8.82
N SER A 304 2.89 -13.95 -7.70
CA SER A 304 1.76 -13.38 -6.98
C SER A 304 2.10 -12.05 -6.33
N LEU A 305 3.29 -11.95 -5.72
CA LEU A 305 3.78 -10.72 -5.10
C LEU A 305 3.96 -9.58 -6.12
N ARG A 306 4.42 -9.88 -7.34
CA ARG A 306 4.57 -8.88 -8.41
C ARG A 306 3.24 -8.30 -8.90
N ARG A 307 2.14 -9.01 -8.71
CA ARG A 307 0.78 -8.55 -9.08
C ARG A 307 0.10 -7.78 -7.96
N ASP A 308 0.65 -7.85 -6.76
CA ASP A 308 0.10 -7.12 -5.61
C ASP A 308 0.47 -5.65 -5.67
N THR A 309 -0.42 -4.80 -5.14
CA THR A 309 -0.21 -3.35 -5.06
C THR A 309 0.77 -2.95 -3.95
N ILE A 310 1.03 -3.85 -3.00
CA ILE A 310 1.93 -3.61 -1.87
C ILE A 310 3.27 -4.30 -2.11
N GLU A 311 4.34 -3.51 -2.13
CA GLU A 311 5.69 -4.01 -2.32
C GLU A 311 6.03 -5.08 -1.28
N THR A 312 6.41 -6.25 -1.80
CA THR A 312 6.80 -7.40 -0.97
C THR A 312 7.98 -8.11 -1.63
N ASN A 313 9.06 -8.22 -0.91
CA ASN A 313 10.29 -8.86 -1.37
C ASN A 313 10.35 -10.29 -0.85
N PHE A 314 10.65 -11.23 -1.74
CA PHE A 314 11.00 -12.59 -1.39
C PHE A 314 12.47 -12.61 -0.94
N VAL A 315 12.71 -12.84 0.35
CA VAL A 315 14.07 -12.82 0.94
C VAL A 315 14.77 -14.13 0.66
N GLY A 316 14.15 -15.26 0.96
CA GLY A 316 14.77 -16.57 0.74
C GLY A 316 14.12 -17.69 1.54
N TRP A 317 14.84 -18.81 1.56
CA TRP A 317 14.55 -19.98 2.38
C TRP A 317 15.48 -20.01 3.58
N THR A 318 14.95 -20.30 4.76
CA THR A 318 15.76 -20.56 5.94
C THR A 318 16.38 -21.96 5.90
N SER A 319 17.36 -22.20 6.77
CA SER A 319 17.93 -23.54 6.97
C SER A 319 16.88 -24.56 7.47
N MET A 320 15.85 -24.09 8.17
CA MET A 320 14.75 -24.92 8.66
C MET A 320 13.71 -25.24 7.58
N GLY A 321 13.80 -24.62 6.39
CA GLY A 321 12.86 -24.84 5.29
C GLY A 321 11.66 -23.88 5.30
N LEU A 322 11.71 -22.82 6.09
CA LEU A 322 10.72 -21.76 6.08
C LEU A 322 11.01 -20.76 4.95
N ILE A 323 10.00 -20.03 4.52
CA ILE A 323 10.13 -18.95 3.52
C ILE A 323 10.03 -17.61 4.23
N GLU A 324 10.94 -16.69 3.91
CA GLU A 324 10.95 -15.32 4.44
C GLU A 324 10.56 -14.31 3.38
N LEU A 325 9.62 -13.41 3.75
CA LEU A 325 9.22 -12.26 2.95
C LEU A 325 9.38 -10.98 3.77
N GLN A 326 9.65 -9.86 3.06
CA GLN A 326 9.67 -8.52 3.64
C GLN A 326 8.61 -7.68 2.93
N ARG A 327 7.54 -7.27 3.66
CA ARG A 327 6.40 -6.53 3.12
C ARG A 327 6.31 -5.12 3.67
N ALA A 328 6.03 -4.14 2.82
CA ALA A 328 5.82 -2.75 3.22
C ALA A 328 4.59 -2.62 4.14
N ARG A 329 4.70 -1.83 5.23
CA ARG A 329 3.60 -1.53 6.16
C ARG A 329 2.89 -0.25 5.73
N ILE A 330 2.12 -0.33 4.65
CA ILE A 330 1.40 0.82 4.07
C ILE A 330 -0.12 0.75 4.23
N ARG A 331 -0.62 -0.25 4.93
CA ARG A 331 -2.03 -0.42 5.33
C ARG A 331 -2.14 -0.45 6.85
N PRO A 332 -3.20 0.12 7.44
CA PRO A 332 -3.44 -0.04 8.87
C PRO A 332 -3.79 -1.50 9.17
N ASN A 333 -3.24 -2.02 10.27
CA ASN A 333 -3.70 -3.30 10.82
C ASN A 333 -4.98 -3.03 11.62
N TRP A 334 -6.11 -3.02 10.95
CA TRP A 334 -7.40 -2.67 11.54
C TRP A 334 -7.97 -3.77 12.44
N LEU A 335 -7.44 -4.99 12.38
CA LEU A 335 -7.85 -6.10 13.26
C LEU A 335 -7.37 -5.92 14.70
N THR A 336 -6.40 -5.03 14.94
CA THR A 336 -5.84 -4.76 16.26
C THR A 336 -6.21 -3.38 16.79
N LEU A 337 -7.02 -2.63 16.02
CA LEU A 337 -7.59 -1.36 16.42
C LEU A 337 -8.90 -1.62 17.15
#